data_490faa379d64b3a59df5276c3bb123e3
#
_entry.id   490faa379d64b3a59df5276c3bb123e3
#
_cell.length_a   1.000
_cell.length_b   1.000
_cell.length_c   1.000
_cell.angle_alpha   90.00
_cell.angle_beta   90.00
_cell.angle_gamma   90.00
#
_symmetry.space_group_name_H-M   'P 1'
#
loop_
_entity.id
_entity.type
_entity.pdbx_description
1 polymer ?
#
loop_
_entity_poly.entity_id
_entity_poly.type
_entity_poly.pdbx_seq_one_letter_code
_entity_poly.pdbx_strand_id
1 'polypeptide(L)'
;MITSEPGNFATSSALTEANKPIWGTCHNYNINITASSNSDYTLAGSDRNGTVSGNDPSITINVGDEVNFIVNAASHPFYNKTAQGTGTDNQVSNVTNNGATSGVVNWTPSTAGTYYYQCSVHDGMYGTITVQ
;
A
#
# COMPACT_ATOMS: atom_id res chain seq x y z
N MET A 1 -28.93 14.20 19.71
CA MET A 1 -28.54 14.19 18.58
C MET A 1 -28.24 13.91 18.54
N ILE A 2 -28.13 13.63 18.74
CA ILE A 2 -27.75 13.47 17.76
C ILE A 2 -27.44 13.13 17.78
N THR A 3 -27.23 13.03 18.29
CA THR A 3 -26.91 12.89 17.35
C THR A 3 -26.66 12.59 17.22
N SER A 4 -26.74 12.45 17.84
CA SER A 4 -26.50 12.39 16.81
C SER A 4 -26.50 12.13 16.76
N GLU A 5 -26.60 12.00 17.19
CA GLU A 5 -26.54 12.13 16.24
C GLU A 5 -26.42 11.97 16.02
N PRO A 6 -26.85 11.67 16.69
CA PRO A 6 -26.73 11.82 15.89
C PRO A 6 -26.69 11.78 15.58
N GLY A 7 -27.05 11.66 16.03
CA GLY A 7 -26.77 12.01 14.96
C GLY A 7 -26.65 11.84 14.90
N ASN A 8 -26.59 11.79 15.02
CA ASN A 8 -26.40 12.06 14.12
C ASN A 8 -26.28 11.87 14.02
N PHE A 9 -26.28 11.81 14.20
CA PHE A 9 -26.08 12.06 13.26
C PHE A 9 -26.00 12.21 12.83
N ALA A 10 -26.08 12.29 13.17
CA ALA A 10 -25.81 12.72 12.09
C ALA A 10 -25.92 12.83 11.69
N THR A 11 -26.02 13.20 11.65
CA THR A 11 -25.85 13.62 10.71
C THR A 11 -25.82 13.77 10.32
N SER A 12 -25.80 13.75 10.05
CA SER A 12 -25.43 14.08 9.33
C SER A 12 -25.31 14.49 9.11
N SER A 13 -25.11 14.51 8.96
CA SER A 13 -24.53 15.17 8.60
C SER A 13 -24.18 15.50 8.66
N ALA A 14 -24.97 15.03 8.60
CA ALA A 14 -24.15 16.13 8.30
C ALA A 14 -22.69 15.95 8.36
N LEU A 15 -22.30 14.80 8.20
CA LEU A 15 -20.89 14.49 8.09
C LEU A 15 -20.42 14.70 6.68
N THR A 16 -19.43 15.55 6.53
CA THR A 16 -18.72 15.71 5.26
C THR A 16 -17.37 15.04 5.37
N GLU A 17 -16.68 14.84 4.26
CA GLU A 17 -15.34 14.28 4.30
C GLU A 17 -14.40 15.14 5.13
N ALA A 18 -14.55 16.44 5.12
CA ALA A 18 -13.67 17.34 5.84
C ALA A 18 -13.80 17.24 7.37
N ASN A 19 -15.01 17.01 7.87
CA ASN A 19 -15.23 16.96 9.31
C ASN A 19 -15.53 15.56 9.81
N LYS A 20 -15.60 14.62 8.92
CA LYS A 20 -15.84 13.24 9.29
C LYS A 20 -14.62 12.68 10.01
N PRO A 21 -14.81 11.98 11.12
CA PRO A 21 -13.69 11.28 11.74
C PRO A 21 -13.04 10.33 10.75
N ILE A 22 -11.82 9.97 11.04
CA ILE A 22 -11.05 9.10 10.14
C ILE A 22 -11.66 7.72 9.94
N TRP A 23 -12.63 7.32 10.79
CA TRP A 23 -13.26 6.02 10.67
C TRP A 23 -13.84 5.74 9.28
N GLY A 24 -14.23 6.76 8.56
CA GLY A 24 -14.80 6.59 7.22
C GLY A 24 -13.77 6.59 6.12
N THR A 25 -12.47 6.71 6.43
CA THR A 25 -11.45 6.92 5.40
C THR A 25 -10.44 5.79 5.28
N CYS A 26 -10.45 4.81 6.19
CA CYS A 26 -9.53 3.68 6.12
C CYS A 26 -10.09 2.62 5.17
N HIS A 27 -9.25 2.14 4.27
CA HIS A 27 -9.62 1.16 3.26
C HIS A 27 -8.66 -0.01 3.28
N ASN A 28 -9.11 -1.12 2.71
CA ASN A 28 -8.28 -2.30 2.47
C ASN A 28 -8.07 -2.42 0.98
N TYR A 29 -6.82 -2.61 0.59
CA TYR A 29 -6.46 -2.81 -0.81
C TYR A 29 -5.73 -4.12 -0.97
N ASN A 30 -6.06 -4.85 -2.03
CA ASN A 30 -5.39 -6.07 -2.41
C ASN A 30 -4.74 -5.85 -3.76
N ILE A 31 -3.45 -6.09 -3.84
CA ILE A 31 -2.68 -5.90 -5.05
C ILE A 31 -1.88 -7.18 -5.30
N ASN A 32 -2.15 -7.81 -6.43
CA ASN A 32 -1.41 -9.00 -6.84
C ASN A 32 -0.07 -8.59 -7.41
N ILE A 33 0.98 -9.27 -6.98
CA ILE A 33 2.35 -9.00 -7.38
C ILE A 33 2.89 -10.23 -8.09
N THR A 34 3.26 -10.05 -9.35
CA THR A 34 3.93 -11.09 -10.13
C THR A 34 5.18 -10.49 -10.78
N ALA A 35 6.02 -11.34 -11.35
CA ALA A 35 7.21 -10.90 -12.04
C ALA A 35 7.41 -11.80 -13.26
N SER A 36 7.43 -11.20 -14.45
CA SER A 36 7.70 -11.91 -15.69
C SER A 36 9.13 -11.73 -16.17
N SER A 37 9.90 -10.85 -15.52
CA SER A 37 11.28 -10.58 -15.86
C SER A 37 12.05 -10.12 -14.63
N ASN A 38 13.33 -9.85 -14.81
CA ASN A 38 14.17 -9.28 -13.76
C ASN A 38 14.10 -7.74 -13.71
N SER A 39 13.27 -7.14 -14.53
CA SER A 39 13.21 -5.68 -14.68
C SER A 39 12.02 -5.07 -13.96
N ASP A 40 10.91 -5.80 -13.86
CA ASP A 40 9.66 -5.20 -13.40
C ASP A 40 8.87 -6.18 -12.55
N TYR A 41 8.20 -5.65 -11.53
CA TYR A 41 7.04 -6.28 -10.94
C TYR A 41 5.80 -5.90 -11.74
N THR A 42 4.93 -6.86 -11.95
CA THR A 42 3.62 -6.62 -12.56
C THR A 42 2.58 -6.60 -11.45
N LEU A 43 1.85 -5.51 -11.37
CA LEU A 43 0.85 -5.29 -10.34
C LEU A 43 -0.55 -5.35 -10.94
N ALA A 44 -1.49 -5.88 -10.16
CA ALA A 44 -2.89 -5.90 -10.53
C ALA A 44 -3.75 -5.81 -9.27
N GLY A 45 -4.53 -4.76 -9.17
CA GLY A 45 -5.38 -4.52 -8.01
C GLY A 45 -5.95 -3.12 -7.99
N SER A 46 -6.03 -2.53 -6.82
CA SER A 46 -6.54 -1.18 -6.66
C SER A 46 -5.84 -0.45 -5.53
N ASP A 47 -5.87 0.87 -5.62
CA ASP A 47 -5.41 1.77 -4.57
C ASP A 47 -6.40 2.94 -4.42
N ARG A 48 -6.01 4.00 -3.77
CA ARG A 48 -6.86 5.19 -3.56
C ARG A 48 -7.29 5.85 -4.87
N ASN A 49 -6.51 5.71 -5.91
CA ASN A 49 -6.79 6.35 -7.20
C ASN A 49 -7.53 5.43 -8.17
N GLY A 50 -7.83 4.21 -7.77
CA GLY A 50 -8.57 3.26 -8.60
C GLY A 50 -7.73 2.07 -9.00
N THR A 51 -7.85 1.65 -10.24
CA THR A 51 -7.15 0.45 -10.74
C THR A 51 -5.64 0.65 -10.79
N VAL A 52 -4.92 -0.31 -10.22
CA VAL A 52 -3.47 -0.43 -10.32
C VAL A 52 -3.18 -1.58 -11.27
N SER A 53 -2.42 -1.34 -12.33
CA SER A 53 -2.06 -2.40 -13.27
C SER A 53 -0.79 -2.04 -14.03
N GLY A 54 -0.09 -3.07 -14.51
CA GLY A 54 1.08 -2.90 -15.36
C GLY A 54 2.38 -3.12 -14.62
N ASN A 55 3.47 -2.65 -15.22
CA ASN A 55 4.81 -2.86 -14.72
C ASN A 55 5.26 -1.69 -13.86
N ASP A 56 5.65 -2.00 -12.63
CA ASP A 56 6.15 -1.04 -11.64
C ASP A 56 5.30 0.23 -11.50
N PRO A 57 3.95 0.14 -11.47
CA PRO A 57 3.13 1.34 -11.32
C PRO A 57 3.29 1.96 -9.94
N SER A 58 3.04 3.26 -9.86
CA SER A 58 2.96 3.95 -8.58
C SER A 58 1.68 3.60 -7.86
N ILE A 59 1.75 3.59 -6.53
CA ILE A 59 0.62 3.28 -5.65
C ILE A 59 0.40 4.47 -4.73
N THR A 60 -0.87 4.82 -4.51
CA THR A 60 -1.25 5.87 -3.57
C THR A 60 -2.21 5.30 -2.53
N ILE A 61 -1.86 5.44 -1.26
CA ILE A 61 -2.72 5.05 -0.14
C ILE A 61 -2.65 6.13 0.92
N ASN A 62 -3.55 6.04 1.90
CA ASN A 62 -3.54 6.97 3.04
C ASN A 62 -2.99 6.29 4.28
N VAL A 63 -2.50 7.10 5.21
CA VAL A 63 -2.20 6.61 6.56
C VAL A 63 -3.43 5.89 7.11
N GLY A 64 -3.24 4.70 7.66
CA GLY A 64 -4.31 3.88 8.21
C GLY A 64 -4.96 2.92 7.22
N ASP A 65 -4.72 3.08 5.93
CA ASP A 65 -5.16 2.10 4.94
C ASP A 65 -4.36 0.81 5.13
N GLU A 66 -5.02 -0.32 4.90
CA GLU A 66 -4.34 -1.61 4.89
C GLU A 66 -4.11 -2.04 3.45
N VAL A 67 -2.88 -2.40 3.13
CA VAL A 67 -2.57 -2.95 1.82
C VAL A 67 -2.01 -4.36 1.97
N ASN A 68 -2.56 -5.26 1.19
CA ASN A 68 -2.09 -6.63 1.06
C ASN A 68 -1.47 -6.79 -0.30
N PHE A 69 -0.16 -6.97 -0.33
CA PHE A 69 0.54 -7.33 -1.55
C PHE A 69 0.57 -8.85 -1.62
N ILE A 70 -0.19 -9.40 -2.53
CA ILE A 70 -0.30 -10.85 -2.70
C ILE A 70 0.78 -11.27 -3.68
N VAL A 71 1.90 -11.70 -3.13
CA VAL A 71 3.14 -11.92 -3.88
C VAL A 71 3.19 -13.34 -4.43
N ASN A 72 3.47 -13.44 -5.73
CA ASN A 72 3.79 -14.68 -6.40
C ASN A 72 4.87 -14.38 -7.43
N ALA A 73 6.08 -14.18 -6.94
CA ALA A 73 7.21 -13.73 -7.74
C ALA A 73 8.47 -14.47 -7.29
N ALA A 74 8.57 -15.72 -7.69
CA ALA A 74 9.71 -16.58 -7.32
C ALA A 74 11.02 -15.90 -7.70
N SER A 75 12.00 -15.97 -6.80
CA SER A 75 13.33 -15.38 -6.95
C SER A 75 13.36 -13.84 -6.91
N HIS A 76 12.24 -13.19 -6.59
CA HIS A 76 12.15 -11.73 -6.52
C HIS A 76 11.57 -11.30 -5.17
N PRO A 77 12.38 -11.28 -4.09
CA PRO A 77 11.87 -10.87 -2.77
C PRO A 77 11.31 -9.45 -2.80
N PHE A 78 10.07 -9.31 -2.38
CA PHE A 78 9.29 -8.08 -2.46
C PHE A 78 9.37 -7.33 -1.12
N TYR A 79 10.10 -6.24 -1.08
CA TYR A 79 10.26 -5.43 0.11
C TYR A 79 9.56 -4.09 -0.02
N ASN A 80 8.94 -3.64 1.08
CA ASN A 80 8.56 -2.25 1.23
C ASN A 80 9.73 -1.53 1.92
N LYS A 81 10.20 -0.46 1.31
CA LYS A 81 11.39 0.24 1.76
C LYS A 81 11.18 1.74 1.84
N THR A 82 12.01 2.40 2.64
CA THR A 82 12.05 3.86 2.72
C THR A 82 12.94 4.49 1.66
N ALA A 83 13.77 3.69 0.99
CA ALA A 83 14.63 4.13 -0.10
C ALA A 83 14.82 3.01 -1.09
N GLN A 84 15.03 3.35 -2.35
CA GLN A 84 15.30 2.40 -3.42
C GLN A 84 16.67 1.73 -3.21
N GLY A 85 16.79 0.54 -3.74
CA GLY A 85 18.07 -0.15 -3.78
C GLY A 85 17.95 -1.62 -3.44
N THR A 86 18.93 -2.40 -3.87
CA THR A 86 19.02 -3.83 -3.59
C THR A 86 19.40 -4.08 -2.15
N GLY A 87 19.33 -5.34 -1.76
CA GLY A 87 19.66 -5.76 -0.40
C GLY A 87 18.47 -5.61 0.53
N THR A 88 18.74 -5.69 1.81
CA THR A 88 17.71 -5.70 2.85
C THR A 88 17.72 -4.44 3.71
N ASP A 89 18.49 -3.44 3.32
CA ASP A 89 18.55 -2.17 4.04
C ASP A 89 17.27 -1.34 3.79
N ASN A 90 17.00 -0.42 4.68
CA ASN A 90 15.92 0.55 4.56
C ASN A 90 14.53 -0.08 4.49
N GLN A 91 14.34 -1.22 5.12
CA GLN A 91 13.00 -1.83 5.21
C GLN A 91 12.08 -0.97 6.06
N VAL A 92 10.81 -0.90 5.65
CA VAL A 92 9.78 -0.34 6.51
C VAL A 92 9.56 -1.30 7.67
N SER A 93 9.55 -0.79 8.89
CA SER A 93 9.62 -1.64 10.09
C SER A 93 8.32 -2.36 10.45
N ASN A 94 7.17 -1.81 10.06
CA ASN A 94 5.87 -2.37 10.46
C ASN A 94 5.18 -3.10 9.32
N VAL A 95 5.94 -3.83 8.53
CA VAL A 95 5.43 -4.63 7.43
C VAL A 95 5.52 -6.11 7.81
N THR A 96 4.41 -6.81 7.69
CA THR A 96 4.38 -8.25 7.96
C THR A 96 4.84 -9.00 6.72
N ASN A 97 5.73 -9.95 6.91
CA ASN A 97 6.24 -10.84 5.86
C ASN A 97 7.00 -10.09 4.76
N ASN A 98 7.64 -8.98 5.11
CA ASN A 98 8.40 -8.18 4.16
C ASN A 98 9.51 -9.02 3.51
N GLY A 99 9.63 -8.93 2.20
CA GLY A 99 10.63 -9.70 1.46
C GLY A 99 10.13 -11.06 0.95
N ALA A 100 8.83 -11.32 1.00
CA ALA A 100 8.28 -12.57 0.53
C ALA A 100 8.46 -12.72 -0.99
N THR A 101 8.67 -13.95 -1.43
CA THR A 101 8.59 -14.34 -2.84
C THR A 101 7.25 -15.00 -3.13
N SER A 102 6.56 -15.46 -2.10
CA SER A 102 5.25 -16.10 -2.18
C SER A 102 4.53 -15.84 -0.86
N GLY A 103 3.30 -15.39 -0.94
CA GLY A 103 2.49 -15.08 0.23
C GLY A 103 2.09 -13.62 0.29
N VAL A 104 1.52 -13.21 1.41
CA VAL A 104 0.98 -11.86 1.57
C VAL A 104 1.97 -11.00 2.37
N VAL A 105 2.33 -9.87 1.80
CA VAL A 105 3.04 -8.79 2.49
C VAL A 105 1.99 -7.78 2.90
N ASN A 106 1.79 -7.61 4.20
CA ASN A 106 0.74 -6.78 4.76
C ASN A 106 1.34 -5.54 5.40
N TRP A 107 0.74 -4.40 5.11
CA TRP A 107 1.21 -3.12 5.65
C TRP A 107 0.05 -2.17 5.90
N THR A 108 0.09 -1.53 7.07
CA THR A 108 -0.79 -0.40 7.40
C THR A 108 0.13 0.76 7.77
N PRO A 109 0.38 1.69 6.85
CA PRO A 109 1.30 2.78 7.13
C PRO A 109 0.78 3.72 8.21
N SER A 110 1.66 4.13 9.10
CA SER A 110 1.33 5.05 10.19
C SER A 110 1.87 6.45 9.96
N THR A 111 2.70 6.64 8.95
CA THR A 111 3.35 7.94 8.68
C THR A 111 3.28 8.23 7.20
N ALA A 112 2.80 9.41 6.85
CA ALA A 112 2.77 9.87 5.46
C ALA A 112 4.18 10.06 4.93
N GLY A 113 4.35 9.88 3.65
CA GLY A 113 5.65 10.02 3.00
C GLY A 113 5.73 9.23 1.72
N THR A 114 6.93 9.17 1.17
CA THR A 114 7.23 8.41 -0.04
C THR A 114 8.01 7.16 0.34
N TYR A 115 7.50 6.04 -0.12
CA TYR A 115 8.09 4.72 0.11
C TYR A 115 8.23 4.02 -1.24
N TYR A 116 8.82 2.83 -1.22
CA TYR A 116 9.06 2.07 -2.45
C TYR A 116 8.81 0.60 -2.20
N TYR A 117 8.28 -0.10 -3.23
CA TYR A 117 8.41 -1.55 -3.27
C TYR A 117 9.61 -1.87 -4.14
N GLN A 118 10.42 -2.82 -3.72
CA GLN A 118 11.73 -3.05 -4.31
C GLN A 118 12.10 -4.54 -4.25
N CYS A 119 12.58 -5.08 -5.37
CA CYS A 119 13.23 -6.37 -5.37
C CYS A 119 14.62 -6.26 -4.76
N SER A 120 14.95 -7.15 -3.83
CA SER A 120 16.22 -7.09 -3.14
C SER A 120 17.42 -7.48 -4.01
N VAL A 121 17.17 -8.12 -5.15
CA VAL A 121 18.25 -8.64 -6.02
C VAL A 121 18.35 -7.94 -7.37
N HIS A 122 17.39 -7.08 -7.73
CA HIS A 122 17.41 -6.36 -9.00
C HIS A 122 17.14 -4.88 -8.77
N ASP A 123 18.14 -4.07 -9.00
CA ASP A 123 18.10 -2.63 -8.65
C ASP A 123 16.98 -1.86 -9.35
N GLY A 124 16.73 -2.13 -10.60
CA GLY A 124 15.71 -1.41 -11.38
C GLY A 124 14.27 -1.90 -11.16
N MET A 125 14.09 -2.94 -10.36
CA MET A 125 12.78 -3.57 -10.15
C MET A 125 12.10 -2.98 -8.91
N TYR A 126 11.51 -1.79 -9.08
CA TYR A 126 10.88 -1.06 -7.98
C TYR A 126 9.78 -0.13 -8.48
N GLY A 127 8.95 0.32 -7.56
CA GLY A 127 7.96 1.37 -7.83
C GLY A 127 7.73 2.22 -6.59
N THR A 128 7.06 3.34 -6.79
CA THR A 128 6.83 4.33 -5.73
C THR A 128 5.52 4.09 -5.03
N ILE A 129 5.52 4.20 -3.70
CA ILE A 129 4.31 4.18 -2.88
C ILE A 129 4.21 5.53 -2.20
N THR A 130 3.14 6.27 -2.51
CA THR A 130 2.86 7.55 -1.87
C THR A 130 1.83 7.31 -0.76
N VAL A 131 2.17 7.67 0.47
CA VAL A 131 1.26 7.60 1.61
C VAL A 131 0.90 9.03 1.99
N GLN A 132 -0.38 9.33 1.92
CA GLN A 132 -0.93 10.66 2.20
C GLN A 132 -1.44 10.78 3.63
#